data_b8674091b477eb66c16aae8b93305568
#
_entry.id   b8674091b477eb66c16aae8b93305568
#
_cell.length_a   1.000
_cell.length_b   1.000
_cell.length_c   1.000
_cell.angle_alpha   90.00
_cell.angle_beta   90.00
_cell.angle_gamma   90.00
#
_symmetry.space_group_name_H-M   'P 1'
#
loop_
_entity.id
_entity.type
_entity.pdbx_description
1 polymer ?
#
loop_
_entity_poly.entity_id
_entity_poly.type
_entity_poly.pdbx_seq_one_letter_code
_entity_poly.pdbx_strand_id
1 'polypeptide(L)'
;HPEWASTVYTPEGITSITNEKKKYSAMVNPVNEEFQTHILNVLKDLVKRYPDLDGLILDRVRYDGITADFSDLSRQKFEAYIGQKVEKFPEDIFEWKKDENDKYYPERGKHFLKWIEWRTKNIYDFMARARNEVKKVNPDISFGTYTGAWYPSYYEVGVNFASKKYDPSEDFDWATS
;
A
#
# COMPACT_ATOMS: atom_id res chain seq x y z
N HIS A 1 9.12 11.63 12.75
CA HIS A 1 9.55 11.18 11.42
C HIS A 1 8.54 11.61 10.33
N PRO A 2 8.43 12.94 10.07
CA PRO A 2 7.54 13.45 9.03
C PRO A 2 7.95 12.96 7.62
N GLU A 3 9.22 12.63 7.43
CA GLU A 3 9.79 12.09 6.19
C GLU A 3 9.30 10.68 5.84
N TRP A 4 8.69 9.98 6.80
CA TRP A 4 8.04 8.68 6.54
C TRP A 4 6.60 8.82 6.08
N ALA A 5 6.00 10.01 6.26
CA ALA A 5 4.61 10.24 5.88
C ALA A 5 4.38 9.99 4.39
N SER A 6 3.27 9.34 4.07
CA SER A 6 2.84 9.13 2.70
C SER A 6 2.51 10.46 2.02
N THR A 7 2.65 10.49 0.70
CA THR A 7 2.15 11.58 -0.12
C THR A 7 0.89 11.14 -0.85
N VAL A 8 -0.02 12.07 -1.08
CA VAL A 8 -1.26 11.84 -1.80
C VAL A 8 -1.35 12.72 -3.04
N TYR A 9 -1.86 12.14 -4.11
CA TYR A 9 -2.17 12.84 -5.34
C TYR A 9 -3.65 13.24 -5.34
N THR A 10 -3.89 14.54 -5.27
CA THR A 10 -5.21 15.17 -5.26
C THR A 10 -5.47 15.92 -6.57
N PRO A 11 -6.68 16.39 -6.86
CA PRO A 11 -6.93 17.27 -8.00
C PRO A 11 -6.10 18.56 -8.01
N GLU A 12 -5.64 18.99 -6.84
CA GLU A 12 -4.79 20.18 -6.67
C GLU A 12 -3.30 19.86 -6.80
N GLY A 13 -2.92 18.59 -6.91
CA GLY A 13 -1.55 18.12 -7.03
C GLY A 13 -1.10 17.17 -5.94
N ILE A 14 0.21 16.93 -5.86
CA ILE A 14 0.82 16.02 -4.86
C ILE A 14 1.10 16.80 -3.58
N THR A 15 0.66 16.26 -2.45
CA THR A 15 0.88 16.86 -1.12
C THR A 15 1.15 15.78 -0.06
N SER A 16 1.66 16.17 1.12
CA SER A 16 1.78 15.24 2.24
C SER A 16 0.38 14.85 2.75
N ILE A 17 0.21 13.57 3.10
CA ILE A 17 -1.03 13.09 3.72
C ILE A 17 -1.38 13.83 5.02
N THR A 18 -0.39 14.40 5.70
CA THR A 18 -0.58 15.19 6.92
C THR A 18 -1.31 16.52 6.66
N ASN A 19 -1.34 17.00 5.42
CA ASN A 19 -2.05 18.20 5.03
C ASN A 19 -3.53 17.93 4.72
N GLU A 20 -3.93 16.65 4.60
CA GLU A 20 -5.28 16.22 4.27
C GLU A 20 -6.18 16.23 5.51
N LYS A 21 -6.91 17.33 5.72
CA LYS A 21 -7.79 17.54 6.90
C LYS A 21 -8.90 16.49 7.05
N LYS A 22 -9.28 15.81 5.96
CA LYS A 22 -10.33 14.78 5.95
C LYS A 22 -9.82 13.40 6.35
N LYS A 23 -8.50 13.22 6.43
CA LYS A 23 -7.90 11.96 6.87
C LYS A 23 -7.84 11.91 8.39
N TYR A 24 -8.30 10.82 8.96
CA TYR A 24 -8.27 10.63 10.42
C TYR A 24 -6.95 10.06 10.92
N SER A 25 -6.08 9.62 10.03
CA SER A 25 -4.72 9.16 10.37
C SER A 25 -3.74 9.46 9.24
N ALA A 26 -2.53 9.86 9.60
CA ALA A 26 -1.44 9.94 8.65
C ALA A 26 -0.84 8.54 8.46
N MET A 27 -0.92 8.02 7.24
CA MET A 27 -0.26 6.77 6.86
C MET A 27 1.20 7.05 6.48
N VAL A 28 2.04 6.06 6.64
CA VAL A 28 3.44 6.11 6.19
C VAL A 28 3.55 5.59 4.77
N ASN A 29 4.62 5.97 4.07
CA ASN A 29 4.93 5.37 2.78
C ASN A 29 5.38 3.91 2.98
N PRO A 30 4.65 2.91 2.47
CA PRO A 30 4.97 1.50 2.69
C PRO A 30 6.30 1.06 2.09
N VAL A 31 6.85 1.79 1.11
CA VAL A 31 8.14 1.45 0.47
C VAL A 31 9.35 2.14 1.09
N ASN A 32 9.15 2.90 2.19
CA ASN A 32 10.24 3.49 2.94
C ASN A 32 10.98 2.41 3.74
N GLU A 33 12.24 2.15 3.38
CA GLU A 33 13.04 1.07 3.98
C GLU A 33 13.44 1.34 5.44
N GLU A 34 13.66 2.60 5.79
CA GLU A 34 13.97 2.99 7.16
C GLU A 34 12.77 2.70 8.07
N PHE A 35 11.58 3.13 7.67
CA PHE A 35 10.35 2.81 8.37
C PHE A 35 10.11 1.30 8.48
N GLN A 36 10.27 0.56 7.38
CA GLN A 36 10.12 -0.89 7.40
C GLN A 36 11.09 -1.55 8.40
N THR A 37 12.35 -1.11 8.41
CA THR A 37 13.37 -1.63 9.35
C THR A 37 12.98 -1.32 10.80
N HIS A 38 12.51 -0.11 11.06
CA HIS A 38 12.03 0.29 12.39
C HIS A 38 10.90 -0.63 12.86
N ILE A 39 9.87 -0.83 12.06
CA ILE A 39 8.72 -1.69 12.41
C ILE A 39 9.15 -3.15 12.62
N LEU A 40 10.03 -3.69 11.77
CA LEU A 40 10.54 -5.05 11.95
C LEU A 40 11.27 -5.21 13.29
N ASN A 41 12.03 -4.20 13.72
CA ASN A 41 12.67 -4.23 15.02
C ASN A 41 11.66 -4.18 16.16
N VAL A 42 10.63 -3.33 16.07
CA VAL A 42 9.53 -3.27 17.05
C VAL A 42 8.81 -4.63 17.16
N LEU A 43 8.48 -5.27 16.04
CA LEU A 43 7.82 -6.58 16.04
C LEU A 43 8.69 -7.67 16.70
N LYS A 44 9.99 -7.71 16.38
CA LYS A 44 10.94 -8.65 17.02
C LYS A 44 11.06 -8.42 18.52
N ASP A 45 11.16 -7.16 18.94
CA ASP A 45 11.27 -6.82 20.37
C ASP A 45 9.99 -7.16 21.13
N LEU A 46 8.82 -6.94 20.51
CA LEU A 46 7.54 -7.35 21.09
C LEU A 46 7.51 -8.86 21.37
N VAL A 47 7.84 -9.67 20.37
CA VAL A 47 7.82 -11.14 20.50
C VAL A 47 8.87 -11.64 21.51
N LYS A 48 10.03 -11.00 21.60
CA LYS A 48 11.05 -11.31 22.63
C LYS A 48 10.56 -11.01 24.03
N ARG A 49 9.85 -9.89 24.22
CA ARG A 49 9.36 -9.45 25.54
C ARG A 49 8.16 -10.26 26.02
N TYR A 50 7.39 -10.82 25.11
CA TYR A 50 6.19 -11.58 25.39
C TYR A 50 6.27 -12.96 24.71
N PRO A 51 7.11 -13.87 25.23
CA PRO A 51 7.36 -15.18 24.61
C PRO A 51 6.12 -16.10 24.57
N ASP A 52 5.14 -15.83 25.43
CA ASP A 52 3.89 -16.62 25.54
C ASP A 52 2.78 -16.10 24.60
N LEU A 53 3.09 -15.19 23.67
CA LEU A 53 2.13 -14.75 22.67
C LEU A 53 1.78 -15.89 21.70
N ASP A 54 0.50 -16.23 21.59
CA ASP A 54 -0.02 -17.20 20.62
C ASP A 54 0.02 -16.68 19.20
N GLY A 55 -0.14 -15.36 19.00
CA GLY A 55 -0.21 -14.77 17.67
C GLY A 55 0.02 -13.26 17.63
N LEU A 56 0.39 -12.82 16.45
CA LEU A 56 0.56 -11.42 16.10
C LEU A 56 -0.24 -11.11 14.85
N ILE A 57 -1.21 -10.21 14.96
CA ILE A 57 -2.03 -9.75 13.84
C ILE A 57 -1.74 -8.29 13.57
N LEU A 58 -1.26 -7.99 12.36
CA LEU A 58 -0.99 -6.63 11.94
C LEU A 58 -2.26 -6.00 11.34
N ASP A 59 -2.63 -4.82 11.84
CA ASP A 59 -3.70 -4.03 11.26
C ASP A 59 -3.14 -2.93 10.33
N ARG A 60 -3.89 -2.60 9.29
CA ARG A 60 -3.62 -1.50 8.35
C ARG A 60 -2.27 -1.57 7.63
N VAL A 61 -1.75 -2.75 7.37
CA VAL A 61 -0.57 -2.91 6.48
C VAL A 61 -1.05 -2.75 5.04
N ARG A 62 -1.18 -1.50 4.62
CA ARG A 62 -1.76 -1.12 3.32
C ARG A 62 -1.45 0.34 2.99
N TYR A 63 -1.70 0.73 1.74
CA TYR A 63 -1.77 2.14 1.34
C TYR A 63 -3.05 2.80 1.89
N ASP A 64 -3.05 4.13 1.96
CA ASP A 64 -4.24 4.89 2.40
C ASP A 64 -5.41 4.80 1.42
N GLY A 65 -5.13 4.65 0.14
CA GLY A 65 -6.10 4.54 -0.95
C GLY A 65 -5.39 4.57 -2.30
N ILE A 66 -6.18 4.68 -3.36
CA ILE A 66 -5.64 4.77 -4.72
C ILE A 66 -4.75 6.01 -4.92
N THR A 67 -4.98 7.04 -4.15
CA THR A 67 -4.27 8.32 -4.21
C THR A 67 -2.90 8.32 -3.52
N ALA A 68 -2.51 7.25 -2.85
CA ALA A 68 -1.23 7.12 -2.13
C ALA A 68 -0.43 5.87 -2.60
N ASP A 69 0.90 5.88 -2.56
CA ASP A 69 1.83 6.96 -2.30
C ASP A 69 2.44 7.48 -3.61
N PHE A 70 2.47 8.79 -3.78
CA PHE A 70 2.98 9.45 -5.00
C PHE A 70 4.25 10.27 -4.73
N SER A 71 5.07 9.85 -3.77
CA SER A 71 6.38 10.45 -3.50
C SER A 71 7.40 10.16 -4.60
N ASP A 72 8.46 10.96 -4.64
CA ASP A 72 9.61 10.70 -5.51
C ASP A 72 10.25 9.32 -5.24
N LEU A 73 10.26 8.88 -3.98
CA LEU A 73 10.74 7.54 -3.62
C LEU A 73 9.88 6.45 -4.27
N SER A 74 8.55 6.59 -4.21
CA SER A 74 7.63 5.64 -4.84
C SER A 74 7.78 5.66 -6.37
N ARG A 75 7.92 6.84 -6.98
CA ARG A 75 8.21 6.98 -8.40
C ARG A 75 9.48 6.24 -8.80
N GLN A 76 10.59 6.51 -8.12
CA GLN A 76 11.89 5.89 -8.42
C GLN A 76 11.84 4.36 -8.31
N LYS A 77 11.23 3.83 -7.23
CA LYS A 77 11.10 2.38 -7.03
C LYS A 77 10.17 1.74 -8.07
N PHE A 78 9.11 2.42 -8.46
CA PHE A 78 8.23 1.93 -9.53
C PHE A 78 8.92 1.93 -10.89
N GLU A 79 9.63 3.00 -11.25
CA GLU A 79 10.43 3.07 -12.49
C GLU A 79 11.46 1.94 -12.55
N ALA A 80 12.12 1.64 -11.41
CA ALA A 80 13.04 0.49 -11.31
C ALA A 80 12.31 -0.85 -11.50
N TYR A 81 11.09 -0.99 -10.96
CA TYR A 81 10.28 -2.19 -11.10
C TYR A 81 9.86 -2.46 -12.55
N ILE A 82 9.44 -1.42 -13.29
CA ILE A 82 9.01 -1.57 -14.69
C ILE A 82 10.17 -1.48 -15.69
N GLY A 83 11.38 -1.15 -15.24
CA GLY A 83 12.58 -1.04 -16.08
C GLY A 83 12.60 0.17 -17.03
N GLN A 84 11.77 1.18 -16.80
CA GLN A 84 11.68 2.38 -17.62
C GLN A 84 11.24 3.60 -16.83
N LYS A 85 11.52 4.81 -17.38
CA LYS A 85 11.05 6.06 -16.81
C LYS A 85 9.56 6.28 -17.07
N VAL A 86 8.88 6.90 -16.10
CA VAL A 86 7.52 7.41 -16.27
C VAL A 86 7.61 8.86 -16.72
N GLU A 87 7.24 9.12 -17.98
CA GLU A 87 7.43 10.42 -18.60
C GLU A 87 6.57 11.50 -17.95
N LYS A 88 5.29 11.19 -17.73
CA LYS A 88 4.33 12.08 -17.09
C LYS A 88 3.87 11.45 -15.79
N PHE A 89 4.56 11.78 -14.69
CA PHE A 89 4.17 11.32 -13.36
C PHE A 89 3.52 12.49 -12.61
N PRO A 90 2.31 12.30 -12.05
CA PRO A 90 1.57 11.05 -11.83
C PRO A 90 0.57 10.66 -12.94
N GLU A 91 0.38 11.45 -13.98
CA GLU A 91 -0.69 11.33 -14.99
C GLU A 91 -0.62 10.01 -15.78
N ASP A 92 0.59 9.48 -16.03
CA ASP A 92 0.75 8.15 -16.66
C ASP A 92 0.25 7.00 -15.75
N ILE A 93 0.03 7.25 -14.45
CA ILE A 93 -0.61 6.33 -13.53
C ILE A 93 -2.13 6.54 -13.57
N PHE A 94 -2.59 7.73 -13.21
CA PHE A 94 -3.96 8.18 -13.45
C PHE A 94 -4.02 9.71 -13.45
N GLU A 95 -5.05 10.25 -14.10
CA GLU A 95 -5.32 11.69 -14.15
C GLU A 95 -6.67 11.98 -13.51
N TRP A 96 -6.77 13.08 -12.76
CA TRP A 96 -8.04 13.54 -12.23
C TRP A 96 -8.87 14.17 -13.34
N LYS A 97 -10.05 13.61 -13.60
CA LYS A 97 -11.08 14.15 -14.50
C LYS A 97 -12.31 14.52 -13.71
N LYS A 98 -13.18 15.32 -14.32
CA LYS A 98 -14.50 15.64 -13.78
C LYS A 98 -15.58 14.94 -14.61
N ASP A 99 -16.59 14.42 -13.93
CA ASP A 99 -17.79 13.89 -14.56
C ASP A 99 -18.79 15.02 -14.90
N GLU A 100 -19.94 14.67 -15.45
CA GLU A 100 -21.01 15.59 -15.80
C GLU A 100 -21.61 16.37 -14.62
N ASN A 101 -21.38 15.90 -13.39
CA ASN A 101 -21.81 16.50 -12.14
C ASN A 101 -20.68 17.28 -11.43
N ASP A 102 -19.58 17.57 -12.16
CA ASP A 102 -18.42 18.31 -11.65
C ASP A 102 -17.64 17.57 -10.55
N LYS A 103 -17.87 16.24 -10.39
CA LYS A 103 -17.23 15.38 -9.41
C LYS A 103 -15.94 14.77 -9.98
N TYR A 104 -14.86 14.88 -9.22
CA TYR A 104 -13.59 14.29 -9.61
C TYR A 104 -13.60 12.76 -9.54
N TYR A 105 -12.98 12.14 -10.56
CA TYR A 105 -12.69 10.70 -10.60
C TYR A 105 -11.29 10.47 -11.21
N PRO A 106 -10.60 9.36 -10.87
CA PRO A 106 -9.31 9.01 -11.44
C PRO A 106 -9.49 8.29 -12.79
N GLU A 107 -9.08 8.93 -13.89
CA GLU A 107 -8.99 8.28 -15.20
C GLU A 107 -7.66 7.54 -15.32
N ARG A 108 -7.71 6.24 -15.63
CA ARG A 108 -6.54 5.36 -15.66
C ARG A 108 -5.55 5.75 -16.75
N GLY A 109 -4.28 5.93 -16.39
CA GLY A 109 -3.16 6.13 -17.31
C GLY A 109 -2.56 4.80 -17.81
N LYS A 110 -1.58 4.90 -18.72
CA LYS A 110 -0.95 3.75 -19.40
C LYS A 110 -0.23 2.78 -18.45
N HIS A 111 0.19 3.25 -17.26
CA HIS A 111 0.90 2.43 -16.26
C HIS A 111 0.03 2.03 -15.07
N PHE A 112 -1.27 2.34 -15.08
CA PHE A 112 -2.15 2.11 -13.94
C PHE A 112 -2.11 0.67 -13.42
N LEU A 113 -2.32 -0.33 -14.27
CA LEU A 113 -2.33 -1.74 -13.84
C LEU A 113 -0.98 -2.20 -13.29
N LYS A 114 0.13 -1.74 -13.88
CA LYS A 114 1.48 -2.04 -13.37
C LYS A 114 1.76 -1.35 -12.04
N TRP A 115 1.19 -0.17 -11.82
CA TRP A 115 1.26 0.52 -10.53
C TRP A 115 0.51 -0.25 -9.44
N ILE A 116 -0.69 -0.75 -9.73
CA ILE A 116 -1.48 -1.59 -8.81
C ILE A 116 -0.72 -2.89 -8.48
N GLU A 117 -0.19 -3.58 -9.48
CA GLU A 117 0.61 -4.79 -9.31
C GLU A 117 1.83 -4.52 -8.40
N TRP A 118 2.58 -3.47 -8.67
CA TRP A 118 3.74 -3.07 -7.87
C TRP A 118 3.37 -2.73 -6.42
N ARG A 119 2.30 -1.99 -6.19
CA ARG A 119 1.83 -1.66 -4.84
C ARG A 119 1.45 -2.91 -4.06
N THR A 120 0.72 -3.81 -4.69
CA THR A 120 0.33 -5.10 -4.11
C THR A 120 1.56 -5.93 -3.73
N LYS A 121 2.54 -6.00 -4.63
CA LYS A 121 3.81 -6.69 -4.37
C LYS A 121 4.54 -6.10 -3.15
N ASN A 122 4.59 -4.79 -3.01
CA ASN A 122 5.28 -4.14 -1.88
C ASN A 122 4.66 -4.54 -0.53
N ILE A 123 3.32 -4.56 -0.43
CA ILE A 123 2.63 -4.97 0.80
C ILE A 123 2.86 -6.44 1.07
N TYR A 124 2.74 -7.30 0.05
CA TYR A 124 3.00 -8.72 0.18
C TYR A 124 4.43 -9.01 0.65
N ASP A 125 5.43 -8.39 0.01
CA ASP A 125 6.85 -8.60 0.34
C ASP A 125 7.16 -8.14 1.79
N PHE A 126 6.59 -7.01 2.21
CA PHE A 126 6.73 -6.55 3.59
C PHE A 126 6.11 -7.55 4.58
N MET A 127 4.90 -8.04 4.33
CA MET A 127 4.23 -9.02 5.18
C MET A 127 5.02 -10.34 5.26
N ALA A 128 5.51 -10.84 4.13
CA ALA A 128 6.34 -12.04 4.08
C ALA A 128 7.64 -11.87 4.88
N ARG A 129 8.29 -10.70 4.74
CA ARG A 129 9.50 -10.37 5.50
C ARG A 129 9.22 -10.25 7.00
N ALA A 130 8.15 -9.56 7.38
CA ALA A 130 7.76 -9.40 8.77
C ALA A 130 7.47 -10.74 9.44
N ARG A 131 6.70 -11.61 8.77
CA ARG A 131 6.44 -12.98 9.22
C ARG A 131 7.75 -13.74 9.43
N ASN A 132 8.66 -13.70 8.48
CA ASN A 132 9.93 -14.41 8.57
C ASN A 132 10.79 -13.91 9.75
N GLU A 133 10.89 -12.58 9.93
CA GLU A 133 11.64 -12.00 11.05
C GLU A 133 11.04 -12.34 12.42
N VAL A 134 9.72 -12.31 12.53
CA VAL A 134 9.00 -12.68 13.76
C VAL A 134 9.21 -14.17 14.07
N LYS A 135 9.07 -15.05 13.07
CA LYS A 135 9.25 -16.51 13.25
C LYS A 135 10.70 -16.94 13.52
N LYS A 136 11.70 -16.12 13.20
CA LYS A 136 13.08 -16.35 13.67
C LYS A 136 13.20 -16.20 15.20
N VAL A 137 12.35 -15.37 15.83
CA VAL A 137 12.33 -15.14 17.27
C VAL A 137 11.47 -16.19 17.99
N ASN A 138 10.27 -16.45 17.49
CA ASN A 138 9.36 -17.48 17.98
C ASN A 138 8.78 -18.25 16.78
N PRO A 139 9.27 -19.49 16.49
CA PRO A 139 8.82 -20.28 15.34
C PRO A 139 7.34 -20.66 15.39
N ASP A 140 6.78 -20.80 16.58
CA ASP A 140 5.42 -21.31 16.79
C ASP A 140 4.34 -20.23 16.76
N ILE A 141 4.73 -18.95 16.90
CA ILE A 141 3.78 -17.83 16.90
C ILE A 141 2.94 -17.77 15.62
N SER A 142 1.63 -17.63 15.75
CA SER A 142 0.76 -17.34 14.62
C SER A 142 1.00 -15.92 14.12
N PHE A 143 1.01 -15.73 12.79
CA PHE A 143 1.23 -14.41 12.19
C PHE A 143 0.23 -14.16 11.08
N GLY A 144 -0.44 -13.02 11.11
CA GLY A 144 -1.47 -12.68 10.15
C GLY A 144 -1.64 -11.17 9.97
N THR A 145 -2.60 -10.82 9.12
CA THR A 145 -3.04 -9.44 8.91
C THR A 145 -4.55 -9.34 9.05
N TYR A 146 -5.00 -8.21 9.58
CA TYR A 146 -6.41 -7.86 9.58
C TYR A 146 -6.74 -7.10 8.29
N THR A 147 -7.69 -7.63 7.52
CA THR A 147 -8.24 -7.00 6.33
C THR A 147 -9.76 -6.93 6.41
N GLY A 148 -10.37 -5.88 5.87
CA GLY A 148 -11.82 -5.74 5.83
C GLY A 148 -12.47 -6.69 4.80
N ALA A 149 -13.80 -6.73 4.75
CA ALA A 149 -14.57 -7.52 3.79
C ALA A 149 -15.03 -6.69 2.57
N TRP A 150 -14.14 -5.86 2.02
CA TRP A 150 -14.40 -4.96 0.88
C TRP A 150 -13.53 -5.36 -0.32
N TYR A 151 -13.64 -6.63 -0.71
CA TYR A 151 -12.83 -7.27 -1.76
C TYR A 151 -12.71 -6.47 -3.07
N PRO A 152 -13.78 -5.87 -3.61
CA PRO A 152 -13.70 -5.16 -4.88
C PRO A 152 -12.78 -3.94 -4.87
N SER A 153 -12.51 -3.34 -3.71
CA SER A 153 -11.62 -2.18 -3.56
C SER A 153 -10.24 -2.50 -2.97
N TYR A 154 -9.89 -3.78 -2.79
CA TYR A 154 -8.57 -4.17 -2.27
C TYR A 154 -7.40 -3.63 -3.08
N TYR A 155 -7.56 -3.52 -4.40
CA TYR A 155 -6.53 -2.98 -5.29
C TYR A 155 -6.20 -1.51 -4.96
N GLU A 156 -7.16 -0.73 -4.48
CA GLU A 156 -6.95 0.67 -4.10
C GLU A 156 -5.95 0.84 -2.96
N VAL A 157 -5.81 -0.17 -2.14
CA VAL A 157 -4.94 -0.15 -0.95
C VAL A 157 -3.80 -1.17 -0.99
N GLY A 158 -3.67 -1.92 -2.09
CA GLY A 158 -2.57 -2.86 -2.32
C GLY A 158 -2.68 -4.14 -1.49
N VAL A 159 -3.88 -4.60 -1.12
CA VAL A 159 -4.10 -5.86 -0.38
C VAL A 159 -4.82 -6.93 -1.21
N ASN A 160 -4.83 -6.78 -2.53
CA ASN A 160 -5.44 -7.72 -3.48
C ASN A 160 -4.54 -8.94 -3.80
N PHE A 161 -3.72 -9.37 -2.86
CA PHE A 161 -2.83 -10.53 -2.98
C PHE A 161 -3.40 -11.81 -2.35
N ALA A 162 -4.60 -11.76 -1.76
CA ALA A 162 -5.08 -12.78 -0.85
C ALA A 162 -5.41 -14.11 -1.55
N SER A 163 -5.79 -14.11 -2.82
CA SER A 163 -6.04 -15.33 -3.57
C SER A 163 -5.80 -15.13 -5.06
N LYS A 164 -5.04 -16.08 -5.65
CA LYS A 164 -4.88 -16.17 -7.11
C LYS A 164 -6.08 -16.87 -7.79
N LYS A 165 -7.02 -17.41 -7.00
CA LYS A 165 -8.18 -18.15 -7.52
C LYS A 165 -9.43 -17.29 -7.62
N TYR A 166 -9.48 -16.18 -6.90
CA TYR A 166 -10.59 -15.25 -6.93
C TYR A 166 -10.19 -14.00 -7.68
N ASP A 167 -10.86 -13.74 -8.78
CA ASP A 167 -10.73 -12.51 -9.55
C ASP A 167 -12.01 -11.67 -9.37
N PRO A 168 -11.94 -10.56 -8.61
CA PRO A 168 -13.12 -9.72 -8.39
C PRO A 168 -13.59 -9.02 -9.67
N SER A 169 -12.79 -8.98 -10.76
CA SER A 169 -13.21 -8.42 -12.03
C SER A 169 -14.27 -9.28 -12.73
N GLU A 170 -14.41 -10.57 -12.38
CA GLU A 170 -15.49 -11.42 -12.85
C GLU A 170 -16.86 -10.98 -12.30
N ASP A 171 -16.88 -10.43 -11.09
CA ASP A 171 -18.10 -9.95 -10.41
C ASP A 171 -18.29 -8.43 -10.53
N PHE A 172 -17.20 -7.69 -10.75
CA PHE A 172 -17.16 -6.22 -10.73
C PHE A 172 -16.19 -5.69 -11.78
N ASP A 173 -16.71 -5.14 -12.86
CA ASP A 173 -15.93 -4.64 -14.03
C ASP A 173 -14.89 -3.55 -13.70
N TRP A 174 -15.03 -2.89 -12.55
CA TRP A 174 -14.15 -1.84 -12.06
C TRP A 174 -13.07 -2.33 -11.07
N ALA A 175 -13.12 -3.60 -10.67
CA ALA A 175 -12.15 -4.18 -9.75
C ALA A 175 -10.97 -4.83 -10.49
N THR A 176 -9.83 -4.94 -9.81
CA THR A 176 -8.63 -5.67 -10.27
C THR A 176 -8.07 -6.51 -9.13
N SER A 177 -7.61 -7.69 -9.43
CA SER A 177 -6.89 -8.54 -8.48
C SER A 177 -5.40 -8.66 -8.79
#